data_a852312c1cc532f0c17ba80d618e3bc9
#
_entry.id   a852312c1cc532f0c17ba80d618e3bc9
#
_cell.length_a   1.000
_cell.length_b   1.000
_cell.length_c   1.000
_cell.angle_alpha   90.00
_cell.angle_beta   90.00
_cell.angle_gamma   90.00
#
_symmetry.space_group_name_H-M   'P 1'
#
loop_
_entity.id
_entity.type
_entity.pdbx_description
1 polymer ?
#
loop_
_entity_poly.entity_id
_entity_poly.type
_entity_poly.pdbx_seq_one_letter_code
_entity_poly.pdbx_strand_id
1 'polypeptide(L)'
;RYLHPGGGTVTLVTVSNVGSGSGAHSALIVNASERVIFDPAGSMKHESLAERGDVLYGANPALVDSFIDYHTRSDFYTQVQTVDVSLQVAEDLLERIKSNGAVYQSFCAQSVSRLLRQTPGFENISATFFPGKLSESFANRADVRAVTFYQPDDTNKRANFYAWLGQKPMFNIE
;
A
#
# COMPACT_ATOMS: atom_id res chain seq x y z
N ARG A 1 -10.78 -13.85 4.08
CA ARG A 1 -11.17 -12.89 3.03
C ARG A 1 -11.91 -11.72 3.65
N TYR A 2 -11.50 -10.51 3.34
CA TYR A 2 -12.20 -9.29 3.72
C TYR A 2 -12.77 -8.63 2.48
N LEU A 3 -14.10 -8.43 2.47
CA LEU A 3 -14.82 -7.72 1.42
C LEU A 3 -14.96 -6.26 1.83
N HIS A 4 -14.35 -5.40 1.07
CA HIS A 4 -14.43 -3.97 1.29
C HIS A 4 -15.70 -3.40 0.62
N PRO A 5 -16.49 -2.56 1.31
CA PRO A 5 -17.75 -2.04 0.77
C PRO A 5 -17.59 -0.90 -0.25
N GLY A 6 -16.38 -0.45 -0.53
CA GLY A 6 -16.07 0.64 -1.47
C GLY A 6 -15.76 0.15 -2.88
N GLY A 7 -15.48 1.10 -3.77
CA GLY A 7 -15.01 0.85 -5.13
C GLY A 7 -13.57 0.34 -5.19
N GLY A 8 -13.07 0.10 -6.40
CA GLY A 8 -11.69 -0.28 -6.61
C GLY A 8 -10.72 0.83 -6.21
N THR A 9 -9.68 0.51 -5.45
CA THR A 9 -8.59 1.45 -5.15
C THR A 9 -7.24 0.75 -5.23
N VAL A 10 -6.23 1.53 -5.63
CA VAL A 10 -4.82 1.14 -5.56
C VAL A 10 -4.09 2.15 -4.69
N THR A 11 -3.47 1.68 -3.62
CA THR A 11 -2.68 2.50 -2.71
C THR A 11 -1.22 2.04 -2.74
N LEU A 12 -0.32 2.94 -3.12
CA LEU A 12 1.12 2.75 -2.93
C LEU A 12 1.49 3.18 -1.51
N VAL A 13 2.16 2.30 -0.80
CA VAL A 13 2.75 2.57 0.51
C VAL A 13 4.26 2.70 0.33
N THR A 14 4.82 3.83 0.72
CA THR A 14 6.26 4.07 0.68
C THR A 14 6.77 4.38 2.08
N VAL A 15 7.71 3.59 2.55
CA VAL A 15 8.42 3.81 3.82
C VAL A 15 9.72 4.51 3.51
N SER A 16 10.02 5.59 4.23
CA SER A 16 11.22 6.38 4.03
C SER A 16 11.90 6.71 5.35
N ASN A 17 13.22 6.84 5.32
CA ASN A 17 14.01 7.19 6.49
C ASN A 17 13.80 8.68 6.85
N VAL A 18 13.53 8.97 8.12
CA VAL A 18 13.27 10.33 8.61
C VAL A 18 14.49 11.22 8.45
N GLY A 19 15.68 10.71 8.72
CA GLY A 19 16.92 11.51 8.68
C GLY A 19 17.36 11.87 7.27
N SER A 20 17.29 10.94 6.31
CA SER A 20 17.78 11.12 4.94
C SER A 20 16.67 11.40 3.92
N GLY A 21 15.41 11.07 4.22
CA GLY A 21 14.32 11.08 3.25
C GLY A 21 14.39 9.94 2.22
N SER A 22 15.40 9.07 2.30
CA SER A 22 15.57 7.95 1.36
C SER A 22 14.47 6.92 1.52
N GLY A 23 13.88 6.48 0.41
CA GLY A 23 12.91 5.39 0.39
C GLY A 23 13.56 4.07 0.80
N ALA A 24 12.93 3.38 1.74
CA ALA A 24 13.40 2.11 2.31
C ALA A 24 12.56 0.91 1.87
N HIS A 25 11.25 1.09 1.61
CA HIS A 25 10.35 0.01 1.26
C HIS A 25 9.16 0.49 0.42
N SER A 26 8.59 -0.43 -0.37
CA SER A 26 7.36 -0.21 -1.14
C SER A 26 6.42 -1.39 -0.99
N ALA A 27 5.14 -1.09 -0.77
CA ALA A 27 4.07 -2.08 -0.72
C ALA A 27 2.81 -1.54 -1.44
N LEU A 28 1.82 -2.42 -1.68
CA LEU A 28 0.53 -2.03 -2.24
C LEU A 28 -0.61 -2.47 -1.32
N ILE A 29 -1.64 -1.63 -1.18
CA ILE A 29 -2.95 -2.03 -0.68
C ILE A 29 -3.91 -1.96 -1.87
N VAL A 30 -4.58 -3.06 -2.16
CA VAL A 30 -5.52 -3.14 -3.30
C VAL A 30 -6.90 -3.53 -2.78
N ASN A 31 -7.90 -2.69 -3.09
CA ASN A 31 -9.32 -3.00 -2.90
C ASN A 31 -9.89 -3.48 -4.25
N ALA A 32 -10.30 -4.70 -4.29
CA ALA A 32 -10.96 -5.33 -5.44
C ALA A 32 -12.11 -6.22 -4.94
N SER A 33 -12.31 -7.41 -5.47
CA SER A 33 -13.25 -8.42 -4.92
C SER A 33 -12.87 -8.89 -3.51
N GLU A 34 -11.67 -8.60 -3.09
CA GLU A 34 -11.20 -8.63 -1.70
C GLU A 34 -10.11 -7.58 -1.51
N ARG A 35 -9.85 -7.17 -0.26
CA ARG A 35 -8.71 -6.30 0.02
C ARG A 35 -7.52 -7.11 0.52
N VAL A 36 -6.37 -6.82 -0.10
CA VAL A 36 -5.09 -7.42 0.28
C VAL A 36 -4.03 -6.34 0.47
N ILE A 37 -2.97 -6.70 1.21
CA ILE A 37 -1.71 -5.95 1.24
C ILE A 37 -0.66 -6.82 0.56
N PHE A 38 -0.02 -6.30 -0.48
CA PHE A 38 1.16 -6.89 -1.08
C PHE A 38 2.39 -6.23 -0.49
N ASP A 39 3.13 -6.99 0.32
CA ASP A 39 4.30 -6.55 1.08
C ASP A 39 5.55 -7.29 0.60
N PRO A 40 6.03 -6.98 -0.65
CA PRO A 40 7.10 -7.74 -1.29
C PRO A 40 8.41 -7.66 -0.52
N ALA A 41 8.99 -8.80 -0.19
CA ALA A 41 10.17 -8.91 0.68
C ALA A 41 9.97 -8.26 2.06
N GLY A 42 8.73 -8.14 2.50
CA GLY A 42 8.35 -7.47 3.75
C GLY A 42 8.74 -8.24 4.99
N SER A 43 8.81 -7.52 6.09
CA SER A 43 9.17 -8.03 7.41
C SER A 43 7.99 -8.22 8.34
N MET A 44 6.80 -7.76 7.98
CA MET A 44 5.60 -7.93 8.80
C MET A 44 5.07 -9.36 8.71
N LYS A 45 5.57 -10.21 9.61
CA LYS A 45 5.18 -11.62 9.70
C LYS A 45 4.70 -11.94 11.11
N HIS A 46 3.56 -12.64 11.19
CA HIS A 46 3.02 -13.16 12.44
C HIS A 46 2.18 -14.40 12.13
N GLU A 47 2.19 -15.40 13.01
CA GLU A 47 1.45 -16.66 12.82
C GLU A 47 -0.07 -16.50 12.64
N SER A 48 -0.64 -15.40 13.18
CA SER A 48 -2.06 -15.06 13.01
C SER A 48 -2.39 -14.39 11.67
N LEU A 49 -1.40 -14.02 10.87
CA LEU A 49 -1.60 -13.37 9.57
C LEU A 49 -1.75 -14.43 8.47
N ALA A 50 -2.83 -14.34 7.71
CA ALA A 50 -3.02 -15.15 6.51
C ALA A 50 -2.13 -14.59 5.39
N GLU A 51 -0.88 -15.05 5.31
CA GLU A 51 0.11 -14.60 4.33
C GLU A 51 0.48 -15.74 3.39
N ARG A 52 0.59 -15.43 2.09
CA ARG A 52 1.15 -16.32 1.08
C ARG A 52 1.76 -15.54 -0.06
N GLY A 53 3.04 -15.79 -0.38
CA GLY A 53 3.73 -15.13 -1.50
C GLY A 53 3.83 -13.62 -1.33
N ASP A 54 4.13 -13.16 -0.11
CA ASP A 54 4.18 -11.75 0.29
C ASP A 54 2.82 -11.01 0.19
N VAL A 55 1.72 -11.75 0.12
CA VAL A 55 0.36 -11.20 0.14
C VAL A 55 -0.30 -11.46 1.50
N LEU A 56 -0.67 -10.40 2.20
CA LEU A 56 -1.47 -10.45 3.42
C LEU A 56 -2.95 -10.41 3.04
N TYR A 57 -3.65 -11.49 3.31
CA TYR A 57 -5.08 -11.64 3.03
C TYR A 57 -5.95 -11.18 4.19
N GLY A 58 -7.20 -10.86 3.90
CA GLY A 58 -8.14 -10.42 4.92
C GLY A 58 -7.80 -9.03 5.48
N ALA A 59 -7.26 -8.15 4.64
CA ALA A 59 -6.81 -6.80 5.01
C ALA A 59 -7.99 -5.91 5.45
N ASN A 60 -8.57 -6.24 6.61
CA ASN A 60 -9.58 -5.44 7.29
C ASN A 60 -8.96 -4.13 7.81
N PRO A 61 -9.77 -3.20 8.34
CA PRO A 61 -9.27 -1.93 8.87
C PRO A 61 -8.14 -2.10 9.90
N ALA A 62 -8.28 -3.06 10.82
CA ALA A 62 -7.28 -3.29 11.87
C ALA A 62 -5.94 -3.76 11.30
N LEU A 63 -5.96 -4.63 10.29
CA LEU A 63 -4.72 -5.09 9.65
C LEU A 63 -4.03 -3.96 8.87
N VAL A 64 -4.81 -3.13 8.14
CA VAL A 64 -4.25 -1.97 7.44
C VAL A 64 -3.63 -0.99 8.43
N ASP A 65 -4.30 -0.73 9.56
CA ASP A 65 -3.81 0.15 10.62
C ASP A 65 -2.51 -0.40 11.22
N SER A 66 -2.50 -1.66 11.59
CA SER A 66 -1.31 -2.33 12.12
C SER A 66 -0.16 -2.33 11.11
N PHE A 67 -0.45 -2.45 9.82
CA PHE A 67 0.57 -2.40 8.77
C PHE A 67 1.22 -1.02 8.68
N ILE A 68 0.43 0.05 8.70
CA ILE A 68 0.94 1.42 8.71
C ILE A 68 1.76 1.69 9.98
N ASP A 69 1.24 1.30 11.16
CA ASP A 69 1.95 1.48 12.44
C ASP A 69 3.26 0.70 12.49
N TYR A 70 3.27 -0.53 11.99
CA TYR A 70 4.48 -1.35 11.95
C TYR A 70 5.61 -0.68 11.17
N HIS A 71 5.28 0.05 10.10
CA HIS A 71 6.24 0.73 9.25
C HIS A 71 6.52 2.19 9.65
N THR A 72 5.68 2.78 10.51
CA THR A 72 5.84 4.16 10.98
C THR A 72 6.50 4.16 12.36
N ARG A 73 7.77 4.48 12.40
CA ARG A 73 8.60 4.44 13.62
C ARG A 73 9.39 5.75 13.77
N SER A 74 10.15 5.89 14.87
CA SER A 74 11.01 7.07 15.10
C SER A 74 11.96 7.34 13.92
N ASP A 75 12.46 6.29 13.28
CA ASP A 75 13.45 6.37 12.20
C ASP A 75 12.81 6.35 10.79
N PHE A 76 11.52 6.03 10.69
CA PHE A 76 10.81 5.88 9.43
C PHE A 76 9.45 6.55 9.45
N TYR A 77 9.13 7.26 8.37
CA TYR A 77 7.78 7.73 8.09
C TYR A 77 7.17 6.92 6.95
N THR A 78 5.85 6.87 6.91
CA THR A 78 5.10 6.13 5.89
C THR A 78 4.23 7.08 5.10
N GLN A 79 4.44 7.15 3.79
CA GLN A 79 3.57 7.85 2.86
C GLN A 79 2.63 6.86 2.19
N VAL A 80 1.35 7.19 2.13
CA VAL A 80 0.35 6.46 1.36
C VAL A 80 -0.19 7.33 0.24
N GLN A 81 -0.25 6.79 -0.96
CA GLN A 81 -0.71 7.46 -2.17
C GLN A 81 -1.82 6.60 -2.78
N THR A 82 -3.05 7.12 -2.81
CA THR A 82 -4.23 6.35 -3.20
C THR A 82 -4.88 6.94 -4.45
N VAL A 83 -5.27 6.07 -5.37
CA VAL A 83 -6.08 6.39 -6.55
C VAL A 83 -7.32 5.52 -6.60
N ASP A 84 -8.43 6.10 -7.04
CA ASP A 84 -9.63 5.34 -7.39
C ASP A 84 -9.46 4.74 -8.79
N VAL A 85 -9.85 3.50 -8.95
CA VAL A 85 -9.81 2.79 -10.22
C VAL A 85 -11.13 2.04 -10.42
N SER A 86 -11.40 1.60 -11.65
CA SER A 86 -12.51 0.67 -11.85
C SER A 86 -12.25 -0.64 -11.10
N LEU A 87 -13.32 -1.33 -10.70
CA LEU A 87 -13.20 -2.64 -10.06
C LEU A 87 -12.44 -3.63 -10.94
N GLN A 88 -12.62 -3.55 -12.26
CA GLN A 88 -11.91 -4.40 -13.21
C GLN A 88 -10.39 -4.18 -13.19
N VAL A 89 -9.94 -2.92 -13.11
CA VAL A 89 -8.50 -2.59 -13.01
C VAL A 89 -7.92 -3.07 -11.68
N ALA A 90 -8.67 -2.87 -10.58
CA ALA A 90 -8.25 -3.36 -9.26
C ALA A 90 -8.15 -4.89 -9.25
N GLU A 91 -9.08 -5.59 -9.88
CA GLU A 91 -9.09 -7.06 -9.97
C GLU A 91 -7.93 -7.59 -10.81
N ASP A 92 -7.63 -6.95 -11.95
CA ASP A 92 -6.48 -7.30 -12.77
C ASP A 92 -5.15 -7.19 -11.99
N LEU A 93 -4.99 -6.12 -11.22
CA LEU A 93 -3.82 -5.96 -10.34
C LEU A 93 -3.81 -7.02 -9.21
N LEU A 94 -4.95 -7.30 -8.59
CA LEU A 94 -5.07 -8.30 -7.55
C LEU A 94 -4.64 -9.69 -8.03
N GLU A 95 -5.08 -10.11 -9.22
CA GLU A 95 -4.70 -11.40 -9.81
C GLU A 95 -3.20 -11.47 -10.13
N ARG A 96 -2.62 -10.38 -10.63
CA ARG A 96 -1.17 -10.27 -10.86
C ARG A 96 -0.39 -10.40 -9.56
N ILE A 97 -0.84 -9.74 -8.49
CA ILE A 97 -0.24 -9.82 -7.15
C ILE A 97 -0.28 -11.26 -6.64
N LYS A 98 -1.42 -11.91 -6.68
CA LYS A 98 -1.59 -13.31 -6.24
C LYS A 98 -0.70 -14.29 -7.00
N SER A 99 -0.46 -14.01 -8.28
CA SER A 99 0.37 -14.86 -9.16
C SER A 99 1.86 -14.58 -9.06
N ASN A 100 2.26 -13.48 -8.39
CA ASN A 100 3.65 -13.01 -8.38
C ASN A 100 4.59 -13.94 -7.60
N GLY A 101 4.11 -14.51 -6.50
CA GLY A 101 4.94 -15.24 -5.55
C GLY A 101 5.81 -14.35 -4.68
N ALA A 102 6.57 -14.96 -3.80
CA ALA A 102 7.46 -14.26 -2.87
C ALA A 102 8.62 -13.54 -3.59
N VAL A 103 9.02 -12.40 -3.06
CA VAL A 103 10.03 -11.50 -3.64
C VAL A 103 11.30 -11.53 -2.78
N TYR A 104 12.46 -11.58 -3.41
CA TYR A 104 13.74 -11.48 -2.71
C TYR A 104 13.93 -10.08 -2.09
N GLN A 105 14.72 -10.05 -1.00
CA GLN A 105 15.08 -8.77 -0.35
C GLN A 105 15.65 -7.77 -1.36
N SER A 106 15.38 -6.48 -1.12
CA SER A 106 15.76 -5.35 -1.98
C SER A 106 15.03 -5.23 -3.33
N PHE A 107 14.10 -6.12 -3.65
CA PHE A 107 13.33 -6.10 -4.90
C PHE A 107 11.89 -5.56 -4.74
N CYS A 108 11.55 -4.97 -3.59
CA CYS A 108 10.20 -4.50 -3.31
C CYS A 108 9.70 -3.47 -4.36
N ALA A 109 10.44 -2.38 -4.58
CA ALA A 109 10.05 -1.36 -5.55
C ALA A 109 10.07 -1.87 -7.00
N GLN A 110 11.02 -2.74 -7.34
CA GLN A 110 11.10 -3.37 -8.66
C GLN A 110 9.86 -4.23 -8.92
N SER A 111 9.47 -5.05 -7.95
CA SER A 111 8.28 -5.90 -8.07
C SER A 111 7.00 -5.06 -8.17
N VAL A 112 6.82 -4.07 -7.29
CA VAL A 112 5.65 -3.18 -7.31
C VAL A 112 5.58 -2.40 -8.61
N SER A 113 6.66 -1.76 -9.06
CA SER A 113 6.67 -0.99 -10.30
C SER A 113 6.36 -1.85 -11.53
N ARG A 114 6.88 -3.07 -11.56
CA ARG A 114 6.60 -4.04 -12.65
C ARG A 114 5.12 -4.41 -12.70
N LEU A 115 4.51 -4.74 -11.56
CA LEU A 115 3.09 -5.11 -11.48
C LEU A 115 2.19 -3.94 -11.88
N LEU A 116 2.48 -2.73 -11.39
CA LEU A 116 1.75 -1.53 -11.77
C LEU A 116 1.83 -1.28 -13.28
N ARG A 117 3.01 -1.30 -13.88
CA ARG A 117 3.19 -1.08 -15.32
C ARG A 117 2.40 -2.04 -16.21
N GLN A 118 2.10 -3.23 -15.71
CA GLN A 118 1.30 -4.24 -16.40
C GLN A 118 -0.21 -4.04 -16.18
N THR A 119 -0.60 -3.08 -15.35
CA THR A 119 -1.99 -2.81 -14.98
C THR A 119 -2.51 -1.63 -15.79
N PRO A 120 -3.70 -1.72 -16.40
CA PRO A 120 -4.28 -0.64 -17.20
C PRO A 120 -4.36 0.69 -16.43
N GLY A 121 -3.87 1.77 -17.06
CA GLY A 121 -3.84 3.11 -16.47
C GLY A 121 -2.60 3.40 -15.60
N PHE A 122 -1.66 2.44 -15.47
CA PHE A 122 -0.40 2.63 -14.74
C PHE A 122 0.84 2.42 -15.63
N GLU A 123 0.68 2.35 -16.93
CA GLU A 123 1.74 2.05 -17.91
C GLU A 123 2.90 3.05 -17.86
N ASN A 124 2.61 4.28 -17.43
CA ASN A 124 3.60 5.37 -17.33
C ASN A 124 4.43 5.32 -16.04
N ILE A 125 4.17 4.38 -15.13
CA ILE A 125 4.99 4.18 -13.94
C ILE A 125 6.41 3.77 -14.38
N SER A 126 7.44 4.43 -13.85
CA SER A 126 8.82 4.10 -14.14
C SER A 126 9.25 2.81 -13.46
N ALA A 127 9.85 1.87 -14.21
CA ALA A 127 10.47 0.68 -13.62
C ALA A 127 11.67 1.12 -12.77
N THR A 128 11.71 0.70 -11.50
CA THR A 128 12.74 1.15 -10.59
C THR A 128 12.95 0.18 -9.42
N PHE A 129 14.18 0.15 -8.91
CA PHE A 129 14.53 -0.52 -7.64
C PHE A 129 14.43 0.41 -6.43
N PHE A 130 14.16 1.70 -6.64
CA PHE A 130 14.18 2.72 -5.60
C PHE A 130 12.77 3.12 -5.17
N PRO A 131 12.36 2.86 -3.90
CA PRO A 131 11.02 3.21 -3.41
C PRO A 131 10.66 4.69 -3.58
N GLY A 132 11.60 5.61 -3.33
CA GLY A 132 11.38 7.04 -3.52
C GLY A 132 11.08 7.41 -4.98
N LYS A 133 11.78 6.80 -5.94
CA LYS A 133 11.52 7.02 -7.38
C LYS A 133 10.18 6.46 -7.82
N LEU A 134 9.77 5.34 -7.25
CA LEU A 134 8.43 4.79 -7.49
C LEU A 134 7.36 5.74 -6.96
N SER A 135 7.52 6.26 -5.74
CA SER A 135 6.61 7.24 -5.14
C SER A 135 6.49 8.51 -5.99
N GLU A 136 7.61 9.07 -6.47
CA GLU A 136 7.64 10.21 -7.39
C GLU A 136 6.88 9.92 -8.69
N SER A 137 7.12 8.77 -9.30
CA SER A 137 6.46 8.34 -10.52
C SER A 137 4.94 8.17 -10.33
N PHE A 138 4.52 7.59 -9.20
CA PHE A 138 3.12 7.40 -8.86
C PHE A 138 2.41 8.75 -8.62
N ALA A 139 3.11 9.72 -7.99
CA ALA A 139 2.60 11.07 -7.72
C ALA A 139 2.31 11.90 -8.98
N ASN A 140 2.87 11.54 -10.14
CA ASN A 140 2.63 12.25 -11.40
C ASN A 140 1.19 12.05 -11.95
N ARG A 141 0.43 11.17 -11.37
CA ARG A 141 -1.01 11.03 -11.70
C ARG A 141 -1.79 12.18 -11.07
N ALA A 142 -2.68 12.79 -11.85
CA ALA A 142 -3.48 13.95 -11.42
C ALA A 142 -4.53 13.62 -10.32
N ASP A 143 -4.89 12.35 -10.18
CA ASP A 143 -5.95 11.85 -9.31
C ASP A 143 -5.43 11.26 -7.98
N VAL A 144 -4.13 11.41 -7.68
CA VAL A 144 -3.52 10.87 -6.46
C VAL A 144 -3.89 11.69 -5.23
N ARG A 145 -4.40 11.00 -4.21
CA ARG A 145 -4.52 11.54 -2.85
C ARG A 145 -3.38 10.97 -2.02
N ALA A 146 -2.68 11.82 -1.28
CA ALA A 146 -1.52 11.41 -0.49
C ALA A 146 -1.60 11.90 0.95
N VAL A 147 -1.12 11.08 1.89
CA VAL A 147 -0.91 11.44 3.28
C VAL A 147 0.36 10.79 3.82
N THR A 148 1.04 11.48 4.72
CA THR A 148 2.27 11.00 5.36
C THR A 148 2.07 10.87 6.85
N PHE A 149 2.42 9.70 7.39
CA PHE A 149 2.35 9.38 8.82
C PHE A 149 3.74 9.45 9.44
N TYR A 150 3.82 10.12 10.59
CA TYR A 150 5.01 10.18 11.44
C TYR A 150 4.66 9.69 12.85
N GLN A 151 5.66 9.40 13.67
CA GLN A 151 5.46 9.21 15.10
C GLN A 151 5.76 10.52 15.86
N PRO A 152 4.83 10.98 16.78
CA PRO A 152 3.51 10.44 17.05
C PRO A 152 2.52 10.63 15.89
N ASP A 153 1.56 9.73 15.77
CA ASP A 153 0.60 9.70 14.67
C ASP A 153 -0.47 10.79 14.78
N ASP A 154 -0.90 11.29 13.61
CA ASP A 154 -1.98 12.26 13.49
C ASP A 154 -3.30 11.53 13.19
N THR A 155 -4.21 11.49 14.17
CA THR A 155 -5.50 10.82 14.06
C THR A 155 -6.38 11.36 12.92
N ASN A 156 -6.28 12.65 12.58
CA ASN A 156 -7.06 13.23 11.47
C ASN A 156 -6.58 12.75 10.11
N LYS A 157 -5.26 12.64 9.92
CA LYS A 157 -4.69 12.08 8.68
C LYS A 157 -5.10 10.63 8.49
N ARG A 158 -5.12 9.87 9.57
CA ARG A 158 -5.55 8.48 9.57
C ARG A 158 -7.04 8.35 9.23
N ALA A 159 -7.90 9.18 9.81
CA ALA A 159 -9.32 9.23 9.49
C ALA A 159 -9.57 9.54 8.01
N ASN A 160 -8.86 10.49 7.43
CA ASN A 160 -8.94 10.81 6.00
C ASN A 160 -8.48 9.64 5.13
N PHE A 161 -7.39 8.97 5.49
CA PHE A 161 -6.92 7.80 4.76
C PHE A 161 -7.96 6.68 4.75
N TYR A 162 -8.59 6.39 5.89
CA TYR A 162 -9.66 5.39 5.95
C TYR A 162 -10.92 5.79 5.20
N ALA A 163 -11.27 7.08 5.20
CA ALA A 163 -12.37 7.59 4.38
C ALA A 163 -12.10 7.36 2.88
N TRP A 164 -10.88 7.56 2.42
CA TRP A 164 -10.51 7.28 1.02
C TRP A 164 -10.60 5.79 0.69
N LEU A 165 -10.31 4.92 1.65
CA LEU A 165 -10.52 3.48 1.50
C LEU A 165 -12.00 3.07 1.64
N GLY A 166 -12.94 4.04 1.82
CA GLY A 166 -14.36 3.77 2.04
C GLY A 166 -14.66 3.11 3.39
N GLN A 167 -13.81 3.29 4.38
CA GLN A 167 -13.96 2.71 5.72
C GLN A 167 -14.29 3.79 6.74
N LYS A 168 -15.08 3.43 7.74
CA LYS A 168 -15.18 4.24 8.94
C LYS A 168 -13.95 3.95 9.84
N PRO A 169 -13.32 4.97 10.43
CA PRO A 169 -12.26 4.75 11.40
C PRO A 169 -12.77 3.88 12.55
N MET A 170 -11.94 2.95 13.01
CA MET A 170 -12.29 2.05 14.13
C MET A 170 -12.33 2.75 15.48
N PHE A 171 -11.79 3.95 15.58
CA PHE A 171 -11.77 4.72 16.81
C PHE A 171 -12.79 5.84 16.72
N ASN A 172 -13.81 5.77 17.59
CA ASN A 172 -14.61 6.96 17.91
C ASN A 172 -13.68 7.93 18.63
N ILE A 173 -13.35 9.03 17.98
CA ILE A 173 -12.75 10.18 18.63
C ILE A 173 -13.92 10.92 19.28
N GLU A 174 -14.16 10.66 20.59
CA GLU A 174 -14.93 11.58 21.42
C GLU A 174 -14.07 12.81 21.78
#